data_108e77a2c521a3bcdb4b676b7d87a59d
#
_entry.id   108e77a2c521a3bcdb4b676b7d87a59d
#
_cell.length_a   1.000
_cell.length_b   1.000
_cell.length_c   1.000
_cell.angle_alpha   90.00
_cell.angle_beta   90.00
_cell.angle_gamma   90.00
#
_symmetry.space_group_name_H-M   'P 1'
#
loop_
_entity.id
_entity.type
_entity.pdbx_description
1 polymer ?
#
loop_
_entity_poly.entity_id
_entity_poly.type
_entity_poly.pdbx_seq_one_letter_code
_entity_poly.pdbx_strand_id
1 'polypeptide(L)'
;SVPIREDFPLSATNPYGWTKLMMEQVLADVDAAEPGQWRIARLRYFNPVGAHESGLIGEDPQGEPGNLLPYVAQVAAGQRASLSVYGNDYPTPDGTGVRDYIHVCDLAEGHVAALRYLNKHPGLLTVNLGTGRPVSVLEMVRAFEQASGRAVRYQLVARRPGDVAQCWADPALAQTLLGWSAQHGVDRMCQDAWRWQDGEARKLG
;
A
#
# COMPACT_ATOMS: atom_id res chain seq x y z
N SER A 1 3.18 -18.02 -2.89
CA SER A 1 4.46 -17.79 -2.18
C SER A 1 4.77 -16.29 -2.13
N VAL A 2 5.61 -15.90 -1.22
CA VAL A 2 6.14 -14.54 -1.06
C VAL A 2 7.66 -14.61 -0.96
N PRO A 3 8.42 -13.54 -1.32
CA PRO A 3 7.93 -12.29 -1.90
C PRO A 3 7.31 -12.49 -3.30
N ILE A 4 6.40 -11.58 -3.68
CA ILE A 4 5.70 -11.64 -4.98
C ILE A 4 6.53 -10.92 -6.04
N ARG A 5 6.88 -11.65 -7.11
CA ARG A 5 7.58 -11.10 -8.27
C ARG A 5 6.60 -10.78 -9.40
N GLU A 6 7.05 -9.98 -10.36
CA GLU A 6 6.22 -9.55 -11.49
C GLU A 6 5.83 -10.70 -12.43
N ASP A 7 6.64 -11.76 -12.47
CA ASP A 7 6.41 -12.96 -13.30
C ASP A 7 5.49 -14.02 -12.66
N PHE A 8 4.98 -13.77 -11.44
CA PHE A 8 4.05 -14.69 -10.82
C PHE A 8 2.73 -14.76 -11.58
N PRO A 9 2.08 -15.94 -11.63
CA PRO A 9 0.77 -16.09 -12.24
C PRO A 9 -0.24 -15.12 -11.62
N LEU A 10 -0.91 -14.37 -12.47
CA LEU A 10 -1.93 -13.41 -12.03
C LEU A 10 -3.28 -14.11 -11.86
N SER A 11 -3.97 -13.78 -10.79
CA SER A 11 -5.33 -14.25 -10.54
C SER A 11 -6.11 -13.18 -9.79
N ALA A 12 -7.42 -13.17 -9.96
CA ALA A 12 -8.32 -12.29 -9.25
C ALA A 12 -9.44 -13.09 -8.58
N THR A 13 -9.79 -12.71 -7.35
CA THR A 13 -10.81 -13.38 -6.54
C THR A 13 -12.09 -12.55 -6.38
N ASN A 14 -12.10 -11.33 -6.90
CA ASN A 14 -13.21 -10.40 -6.80
C ASN A 14 -13.32 -9.50 -8.05
N PRO A 15 -14.47 -8.83 -8.28
CA PRO A 15 -14.67 -7.98 -9.46
C PRO A 15 -13.64 -6.87 -9.63
N TYR A 16 -13.22 -6.21 -8.54
CA TYR A 16 -12.18 -5.17 -8.58
C TYR A 16 -10.85 -5.73 -9.09
N GLY A 17 -10.40 -6.87 -8.56
CA GLY A 17 -9.18 -7.53 -9.03
C GLY A 17 -9.26 -7.89 -10.50
N TRP A 18 -10.41 -8.39 -10.97
CA TRP A 18 -10.64 -8.68 -12.39
C TRP A 18 -10.52 -7.44 -13.26
N THR A 19 -11.04 -6.28 -12.84
CA THR A 19 -10.88 -5.05 -13.64
C THR A 19 -9.41 -4.67 -13.79
N LYS A 20 -8.59 -4.84 -12.75
CA LYS A 20 -7.14 -4.56 -12.81
C LYS A 20 -6.43 -5.55 -13.75
N LEU A 21 -6.72 -6.82 -13.63
CA LEU A 21 -6.13 -7.86 -14.49
C LEU A 21 -6.49 -7.65 -15.96
N MET A 22 -7.76 -7.34 -16.26
CA MET A 22 -8.19 -7.03 -17.62
C MET A 22 -7.50 -5.79 -18.18
N MET A 23 -7.32 -4.73 -17.40
CA MET A 23 -6.58 -3.55 -17.84
C MET A 23 -5.13 -3.87 -18.16
N GLU A 24 -4.46 -4.70 -17.36
CA GLU A 24 -3.09 -5.12 -17.65
C GLU A 24 -3.00 -5.90 -18.97
N GLN A 25 -3.99 -6.75 -19.26
CA GLN A 25 -4.02 -7.50 -20.52
C GLN A 25 -4.29 -6.57 -21.70
N VAL A 26 -5.25 -5.67 -21.61
CA VAL A 26 -5.55 -4.68 -22.66
C VAL A 26 -4.30 -3.85 -22.99
N LEU A 27 -3.59 -3.38 -21.97
CA LEU A 27 -2.35 -2.61 -22.17
C LEU A 27 -1.23 -3.43 -22.84
N ALA A 28 -1.16 -4.73 -22.53
CA ALA A 28 -0.20 -5.61 -23.20
C ALA A 28 -0.55 -5.83 -24.69
N ASP A 29 -1.84 -6.01 -24.99
CA ASP A 29 -2.32 -6.22 -26.35
C ASP A 29 -2.13 -4.95 -27.20
N VAL A 30 -2.36 -3.76 -26.62
CA VAL A 30 -2.11 -2.47 -27.28
C VAL A 30 -0.63 -2.30 -27.63
N ASP A 31 0.27 -2.58 -26.71
CA ASP A 31 1.72 -2.50 -26.97
C ASP A 31 2.16 -3.52 -28.01
N ALA A 32 1.62 -4.74 -27.96
CA ALA A 32 1.94 -5.81 -28.92
C ALA A 32 1.42 -5.50 -30.34
N ALA A 33 0.29 -4.80 -30.46
CA ALA A 33 -0.29 -4.42 -31.75
C ALA A 33 0.53 -3.33 -32.48
N GLU A 34 1.18 -2.43 -31.70
CA GLU A 34 1.95 -1.30 -32.23
C GLU A 34 3.31 -1.17 -31.52
N PRO A 35 4.26 -2.10 -31.76
CA PRO A 35 5.52 -2.15 -31.05
C PRO A 35 6.31 -0.83 -31.14
N GLY A 36 6.74 -0.29 -30.01
CA GLY A 36 7.54 0.93 -29.93
C GLY A 36 6.77 2.25 -30.08
N GLN A 37 5.46 2.22 -30.35
CA GLN A 37 4.60 3.39 -30.40
C GLN A 37 4.22 3.88 -29.00
N TRP A 38 4.00 2.95 -28.11
CA TRP A 38 3.50 3.23 -26.77
C TRP A 38 4.62 3.33 -25.72
N ARG A 39 4.30 4.02 -24.63
CA ARG A 39 5.13 4.11 -23.42
C ARG A 39 4.26 3.86 -22.22
N ILE A 40 4.15 2.59 -21.83
CA ILE A 40 3.20 2.10 -20.84
C ILE A 40 3.97 1.61 -19.61
N ALA A 41 3.62 2.08 -18.42
CA ALA A 41 4.08 1.50 -17.16
C ALA A 41 2.90 0.87 -16.42
N ARG A 42 2.96 -0.44 -16.22
CA ARG A 42 2.10 -1.17 -15.27
C ARG A 42 2.82 -1.18 -13.92
N LEU A 43 2.40 -0.31 -13.03
CA LEU A 43 2.96 -0.16 -11.69
C LEU A 43 2.07 -0.91 -10.70
N ARG A 44 2.56 -2.03 -10.17
CA ARG A 44 1.85 -2.86 -9.19
C ARG A 44 2.27 -2.44 -7.80
N TYR A 45 1.52 -1.51 -7.21
CA TYR A 45 1.78 -1.06 -5.85
C TYR A 45 0.95 -1.84 -4.83
N PHE A 46 1.58 -2.04 -3.66
CA PHE A 46 1.01 -2.83 -2.57
C PHE A 46 0.07 -1.97 -1.73
N ASN A 47 0.34 -1.70 -0.47
CA ASN A 47 -0.58 -0.96 0.38
C ASN A 47 -0.07 0.48 0.62
N PRO A 48 -0.50 1.48 -0.18
CA PRO A 48 -0.10 2.86 0.05
C PRO A 48 -0.63 3.36 1.39
N VAL A 49 0.24 4.03 2.16
CA VAL A 49 -0.09 4.59 3.48
C VAL A 49 0.73 5.85 3.74
N GLY A 50 0.44 6.51 4.86
CA GLY A 50 1.09 7.75 5.23
C GLY A 50 0.41 8.98 4.63
N ALA A 51 1.09 10.10 4.74
CA ALA A 51 0.65 11.39 4.22
C ALA A 51 1.88 12.22 3.84
N HIS A 52 1.68 13.36 3.19
CA HIS A 52 2.79 14.27 2.92
C HIS A 52 3.32 14.86 4.24
N GLU A 53 4.63 15.01 4.36
CA GLU A 53 5.31 15.48 5.58
C GLU A 53 4.85 16.86 6.07
N SER A 54 4.29 17.68 5.18
CA SER A 54 3.74 19.00 5.54
C SER A 54 2.49 18.90 6.42
N GLY A 55 1.80 17.74 6.46
CA GLY A 55 0.49 17.59 7.09
C GLY A 55 -0.65 18.32 6.37
N LEU A 56 -0.43 18.75 5.11
CA LEU A 56 -1.44 19.47 4.30
C LEU A 56 -2.15 18.56 3.30
N ILE A 57 -1.60 17.39 3.03
CA ILE A 57 -2.13 16.40 2.08
C ILE A 57 -2.11 15.04 2.74
N GLY A 58 -3.24 14.36 2.77
CA GLY A 58 -3.42 13.02 3.34
C GLY A 58 -4.69 12.36 2.85
N GLU A 59 -4.98 11.17 3.36
CA GLU A 59 -6.17 10.41 3.03
C GLU A 59 -7.33 10.80 3.96
N ASP A 60 -8.44 11.28 3.36
CA ASP A 60 -9.68 11.63 4.06
C ASP A 60 -10.86 10.85 3.44
N PRO A 61 -11.04 9.58 3.82
CA PRO A 61 -12.10 8.74 3.25
C PRO A 61 -13.48 9.23 3.69
N GLN A 62 -14.38 9.39 2.73
CA GLN A 62 -15.77 9.69 3.01
C GLN A 62 -16.48 8.43 3.53
N GLY A 63 -16.89 8.44 4.80
CA GLY A 63 -17.52 7.31 5.47
C GLY A 63 -16.55 6.37 6.17
N GLU A 64 -16.81 5.05 6.13
CA GLU A 64 -15.96 4.07 6.78
C GLU A 64 -14.71 3.79 5.96
N PRO A 65 -13.49 3.94 6.56
CA PRO A 65 -12.26 3.65 5.83
C PRO A 65 -12.17 2.19 5.38
N GLY A 66 -11.87 1.97 4.10
CA GLY A 66 -11.61 0.64 3.56
C GLY A 66 -10.19 0.11 3.86
N ASN A 67 -9.26 1.02 4.20
CA ASN A 67 -7.86 0.74 4.46
C ASN A 67 -7.52 0.75 5.97
N LEU A 68 -6.49 0.00 6.34
CA LEU A 68 -6.09 -0.15 7.75
C LEU A 68 -5.65 1.17 8.38
N LEU A 69 -4.70 1.88 7.76
CA LEU A 69 -4.05 3.02 8.42
C LEU A 69 -5.00 4.21 8.70
N PRO A 70 -5.88 4.63 7.78
CA PRO A 70 -6.89 5.65 8.09
C PRO A 70 -7.82 5.24 9.23
N TYR A 71 -8.19 3.95 9.29
CA TYR A 71 -9.02 3.44 10.38
C TYR A 71 -8.29 3.53 11.73
N VAL A 72 -7.03 3.09 11.79
CA VAL A 72 -6.16 3.21 12.97
C VAL A 72 -6.03 4.66 13.41
N ALA A 73 -5.80 5.58 12.46
CA ALA A 73 -5.68 7.02 12.73
C ALA A 73 -6.96 7.61 13.34
N GLN A 74 -8.15 7.24 12.82
CA GLN A 74 -9.43 7.66 13.36
C GLN A 74 -9.71 7.10 14.76
N VAL A 75 -9.27 5.87 15.06
CA VAL A 75 -9.35 5.31 16.43
C VAL A 75 -8.44 6.08 17.38
N ALA A 76 -7.20 6.34 17.01
CA ALA A 76 -6.23 7.11 17.80
C ALA A 76 -6.73 8.56 18.06
N ALA A 77 -7.39 9.17 17.07
CA ALA A 77 -8.02 10.49 17.19
C ALA A 77 -9.32 10.50 18.01
N GLY A 78 -9.82 9.33 18.45
CA GLY A 78 -11.07 9.20 19.21
C GLY A 78 -12.34 9.34 18.36
N GLN A 79 -12.21 9.37 17.05
CA GLN A 79 -13.35 9.44 16.11
C GLN A 79 -14.08 8.09 15.97
N ARG A 80 -13.38 6.98 16.33
CA ARG A 80 -13.94 5.62 16.37
C ARG A 80 -13.60 4.93 17.68
N ALA A 81 -14.49 4.04 18.12
CA ALA A 81 -14.33 3.36 19.40
C ALA A 81 -13.21 2.30 19.39
N SER A 82 -13.10 1.52 18.32
CA SER A 82 -12.11 0.44 18.19
C SER A 82 -11.89 0.02 16.73
N LEU A 83 -10.75 -0.59 16.48
CA LEU A 83 -10.39 -1.26 15.21
C LEU A 83 -10.83 -2.72 15.25
N SER A 84 -11.40 -3.25 14.18
CA SER A 84 -11.57 -4.69 13.97
C SER A 84 -10.33 -5.27 13.29
N VAL A 85 -9.61 -6.16 13.98
CA VAL A 85 -8.48 -6.92 13.43
C VAL A 85 -8.99 -8.27 12.95
N TYR A 86 -8.98 -8.50 11.64
CA TYR A 86 -9.57 -9.66 11.01
C TYR A 86 -8.60 -10.84 10.97
N GLY A 87 -8.88 -11.86 11.79
CA GLY A 87 -8.06 -13.06 11.95
C GLY A 87 -6.90 -12.85 12.93
N ASN A 88 -6.71 -13.85 13.81
CA ASN A 88 -5.62 -13.92 14.76
C ASN A 88 -4.96 -15.32 14.76
N ASP A 89 -5.26 -16.10 13.75
CA ASP A 89 -4.90 -17.51 13.60
C ASP A 89 -4.19 -17.79 12.27
N TYR A 90 -3.68 -16.75 11.59
CA TYR A 90 -2.84 -16.90 10.41
C TYR A 90 -1.46 -17.49 10.79
N PRO A 91 -0.80 -18.23 9.88
CA PRO A 91 0.57 -18.72 10.10
C PRO A 91 1.59 -17.57 9.93
N THR A 92 1.50 -16.57 10.79
CA THR A 92 2.31 -15.36 10.86
C THR A 92 2.82 -15.17 12.29
N PRO A 93 3.86 -14.35 12.54
CA PRO A 93 4.47 -14.23 13.87
C PRO A 93 3.51 -13.86 15.00
N ASP A 94 2.49 -13.03 14.72
CA ASP A 94 1.51 -12.61 15.72
C ASP A 94 0.07 -13.07 15.41
N GLY A 95 -0.08 -13.95 14.42
CA GLY A 95 -1.36 -14.51 14.00
C GLY A 95 -2.19 -13.59 13.12
N THR A 96 -1.78 -12.34 12.90
CA THR A 96 -2.52 -11.38 12.07
C THR A 96 -2.00 -11.30 10.63
N GLY A 97 -2.78 -10.74 9.72
CA GLY A 97 -2.38 -10.60 8.32
C GLY A 97 -1.14 -9.73 8.15
N VAL A 98 -0.25 -10.11 7.23
CA VAL A 98 1.00 -9.42 6.93
C VAL A 98 0.93 -8.79 5.54
N ARG A 99 1.31 -7.52 5.44
CA ARG A 99 1.26 -6.74 4.18
C ARG A 99 2.55 -5.96 3.97
N ASP A 100 2.78 -5.56 2.73
CA ASP A 100 3.79 -4.58 2.35
C ASP A 100 3.13 -3.20 2.32
N TYR A 101 3.53 -2.34 3.23
CA TYR A 101 3.07 -0.96 3.27
C TYR A 101 4.13 -0.06 2.65
N ILE A 102 3.70 0.80 1.74
CA ILE A 102 4.58 1.76 1.06
C ILE A 102 4.13 3.18 1.37
N HIS A 103 5.08 4.05 1.69
CA HIS A 103 4.77 5.46 1.91
C HIS A 103 4.27 6.11 0.61
N VAL A 104 3.20 6.90 0.70
CA VAL A 104 2.58 7.53 -0.48
C VAL A 104 3.56 8.43 -1.26
N CYS A 105 4.52 9.07 -0.58
CA CYS A 105 5.56 9.85 -1.25
C CYS A 105 6.54 8.96 -2.01
N ASP A 106 6.97 7.82 -1.44
CA ASP A 106 7.81 6.84 -2.17
C ASP A 106 7.08 6.32 -3.40
N LEU A 107 5.79 6.04 -3.28
CA LEU A 107 4.97 5.62 -4.41
C LEU A 107 4.92 6.70 -5.51
N ALA A 108 4.72 7.97 -5.14
CA ALA A 108 4.75 9.08 -6.08
C ALA A 108 6.11 9.21 -6.79
N GLU A 109 7.21 9.06 -6.06
CA GLU A 109 8.57 9.04 -6.61
C GLU A 109 8.77 7.86 -7.58
N GLY A 110 8.19 6.70 -7.28
CA GLY A 110 8.19 5.53 -8.16
C GLY A 110 7.49 5.81 -9.50
N HIS A 111 6.38 6.56 -9.50
CA HIS A 111 5.72 7.00 -10.73
C HIS A 111 6.61 7.94 -11.55
N VAL A 112 7.27 8.89 -10.89
CA VAL A 112 8.20 9.82 -11.55
C VAL A 112 9.39 9.06 -12.16
N ALA A 113 9.93 8.08 -11.44
CA ALA A 113 11.02 7.23 -11.94
C ALA A 113 10.58 6.42 -13.17
N ALA A 114 9.38 5.85 -13.15
CA ALA A 114 8.81 5.14 -14.30
C ALA A 114 8.64 6.04 -15.52
N LEU A 115 8.15 7.28 -15.35
CA LEU A 115 8.05 8.24 -16.44
C LEU A 115 9.43 8.58 -17.04
N ARG A 116 10.45 8.77 -16.21
CA ARG A 116 11.83 9.01 -16.65
C ARG A 116 12.40 7.81 -17.44
N TYR A 117 12.08 6.60 -17.00
CA TYR A 117 12.45 5.37 -17.69
C TYR A 117 11.79 5.29 -19.07
N LEU A 118 10.47 5.48 -19.15
CA LEU A 118 9.70 5.40 -20.38
C LEU A 118 10.10 6.45 -21.42
N ASN A 119 10.61 7.61 -21.00
CA ASN A 119 11.14 8.60 -21.95
C ASN A 119 12.32 8.08 -22.77
N LYS A 120 13.08 7.11 -22.24
CA LYS A 120 14.26 6.51 -22.89
C LYS A 120 13.98 5.13 -23.46
N HIS A 121 12.94 4.45 -22.98
CA HIS A 121 12.64 3.05 -23.30
C HIS A 121 11.16 2.93 -23.67
N PRO A 122 10.81 3.04 -24.97
CA PRO A 122 9.42 2.81 -25.41
C PRO A 122 9.02 1.34 -25.20
N GLY A 123 7.71 1.10 -25.14
CA GLY A 123 7.12 -0.21 -24.91
C GLY A 123 6.52 -0.35 -23.53
N LEU A 124 6.34 -1.58 -23.09
CA LEU A 124 5.64 -1.94 -21.86
C LEU A 124 6.60 -2.26 -20.73
N LEU A 125 6.56 -1.48 -19.68
CA LEU A 125 7.22 -1.75 -18.39
C LEU A 125 6.23 -2.36 -17.40
N THR A 126 6.63 -3.38 -16.65
CA THR A 126 5.89 -3.89 -15.48
C THR A 126 6.82 -4.01 -14.30
N VAL A 127 6.52 -3.33 -13.19
CA VAL A 127 7.31 -3.39 -11.96
C VAL A 127 6.45 -3.32 -10.72
N ASN A 128 6.87 -3.98 -9.65
CA ASN A 128 6.30 -3.85 -8.34
C ASN A 128 6.82 -2.59 -7.66
N LEU A 129 5.91 -1.80 -7.07
CA LEU A 129 6.24 -0.70 -6.18
C LEU A 129 5.85 -1.09 -4.75
N GLY A 130 6.81 -1.61 -4.02
CA GLY A 130 6.69 -2.04 -2.63
C GLY A 130 8.01 -1.82 -1.90
N THR A 131 8.01 -2.09 -0.60
CA THR A 131 9.21 -1.97 0.24
C THR A 131 9.98 -3.28 0.34
N GLY A 132 9.32 -4.42 0.08
CA GLY A 132 9.84 -5.75 0.38
C GLY A 132 9.96 -6.02 1.89
N ARG A 133 9.38 -5.17 2.73
CA ARG A 133 9.43 -5.26 4.20
C ARG A 133 8.03 -5.59 4.72
N PRO A 134 7.76 -6.85 5.02
CA PRO A 134 6.44 -7.26 5.52
C PRO A 134 6.19 -6.73 6.94
N VAL A 135 4.97 -6.21 7.17
CA VAL A 135 4.52 -5.69 8.47
C VAL A 135 3.14 -6.28 8.79
N SER A 136 2.95 -6.79 10.00
CA SER A 136 1.67 -7.32 10.45
C SER A 136 0.70 -6.21 10.86
N VAL A 137 -0.59 -6.56 10.98
CA VAL A 137 -1.59 -5.59 11.44
C VAL A 137 -1.27 -5.09 12.85
N LEU A 138 -0.87 -5.99 13.77
CA LEU A 138 -0.54 -5.57 15.13
C LEU A 138 0.78 -4.82 15.23
N GLU A 139 1.75 -5.09 14.35
CA GLU A 139 2.97 -4.27 14.24
C GLU A 139 2.63 -2.85 13.78
N MET A 140 1.74 -2.70 12.79
CA MET A 140 1.27 -1.40 12.34
C MET A 140 0.53 -0.63 13.45
N VAL A 141 -0.32 -1.31 14.23
CA VAL A 141 -1.00 -0.71 15.39
C VAL A 141 0.02 -0.20 16.41
N ARG A 142 1.00 -1.02 16.80
CA ARG A 142 2.06 -0.61 17.74
C ARG A 142 2.89 0.57 17.24
N ALA A 143 3.26 0.56 15.96
CA ALA A 143 4.00 1.66 15.34
C ALA A 143 3.18 2.96 15.37
N PHE A 144 1.88 2.85 15.13
CA PHE A 144 0.99 4.03 15.17
C PHE A 144 0.80 4.56 16.59
N GLU A 145 0.68 3.68 17.59
CA GLU A 145 0.62 4.09 19.00
C GLU A 145 1.89 4.84 19.43
N GLN A 146 3.06 4.36 19.00
CA GLN A 146 4.33 5.04 19.25
C GLN A 146 4.40 6.41 18.56
N ALA A 147 3.98 6.50 17.30
CA ALA A 147 4.02 7.74 16.53
C ALA A 147 3.04 8.81 17.04
N SER A 148 1.85 8.40 17.48
CA SER A 148 0.77 9.28 17.91
C SER A 148 0.80 9.61 19.40
N GLY A 149 1.41 8.75 20.23
CA GLY A 149 1.28 8.78 21.69
C GLY A 149 -0.14 8.46 22.19
N ARG A 150 -0.97 7.85 21.33
CA ARG A 150 -2.37 7.52 21.61
C ARG A 150 -2.58 6.01 21.54
N ALA A 151 -3.36 5.47 22.48
CA ALA A 151 -3.76 4.07 22.44
C ALA A 151 -4.76 3.80 21.31
N VAL A 152 -4.53 2.72 20.57
CA VAL A 152 -5.43 2.22 19.52
C VAL A 152 -6.15 0.99 20.03
N ARG A 153 -7.40 1.18 20.47
CA ARG A 153 -8.24 0.06 20.90
C ARG A 153 -8.59 -0.82 19.71
N TYR A 154 -8.47 -2.13 19.86
CA TYR A 154 -8.85 -3.08 18.82
C TYR A 154 -9.56 -4.31 19.38
N GLN A 155 -10.27 -5.01 18.51
CA GLN A 155 -10.91 -6.29 18.79
C GLN A 155 -10.48 -7.30 17.73
N LEU A 156 -10.11 -8.49 18.16
CA LEU A 156 -9.84 -9.61 17.25
C LEU A 156 -11.17 -10.22 16.80
N VAL A 157 -11.37 -10.30 15.51
CA VAL A 157 -12.60 -10.85 14.90
C VAL A 157 -12.25 -11.95 13.90
N ALA A 158 -13.25 -12.68 13.41
CA ALA A 158 -13.04 -13.74 12.43
C ALA A 158 -12.40 -13.21 11.13
N ARG A 159 -11.68 -14.08 10.41
CA ARG A 159 -11.08 -13.74 9.11
C ARG A 159 -12.14 -13.24 8.13
N ARG A 160 -11.77 -12.26 7.30
CA ARG A 160 -12.59 -11.90 6.14
C ARG A 160 -12.42 -12.92 5.02
N PRO A 161 -13.49 -13.31 4.32
CA PRO A 161 -13.38 -14.13 3.12
C PRO A 161 -12.47 -13.49 2.08
N GLY A 162 -11.52 -14.26 1.53
CA GLY A 162 -10.59 -13.79 0.51
C GLY A 162 -9.30 -13.16 1.04
N ASP A 163 -9.18 -12.90 2.35
CA ASP A 163 -7.91 -12.40 2.91
C ASP A 163 -6.86 -13.50 2.91
N VAL A 164 -5.64 -13.13 2.46
CA VAL A 164 -4.46 -14.00 2.51
C VAL A 164 -3.60 -13.68 3.73
N ALA A 165 -2.92 -14.70 4.27
CA ALA A 165 -2.05 -14.55 5.44
C ALA A 165 -0.94 -13.52 5.21
N GLN A 166 -0.32 -13.54 4.03
CA GLN A 166 0.88 -12.74 3.74
C GLN A 166 0.85 -12.27 2.28
N CYS A 167 1.23 -11.00 2.07
CA CYS A 167 1.32 -10.41 0.74
C CYS A 167 2.34 -9.25 0.76
N TRP A 168 3.53 -9.47 0.16
CA TRP A 168 4.55 -8.42 0.00
C TRP A 168 5.34 -8.58 -1.28
N ALA A 169 5.92 -7.45 -1.77
CA ALA A 169 6.64 -7.36 -3.02
C ALA A 169 8.04 -7.95 -2.96
N ASP A 170 8.52 -8.41 -4.12
CA ASP A 170 9.93 -8.32 -4.47
C ASP A 170 10.14 -7.00 -5.24
N PRO A 171 10.86 -6.01 -4.70
CA PRO A 171 11.07 -4.70 -5.35
C PRO A 171 12.34 -4.67 -6.23
N ALA A 172 13.06 -5.77 -6.40
CA ALA A 172 14.38 -5.81 -7.03
C ALA A 172 14.34 -5.33 -8.49
N LEU A 173 13.26 -5.61 -9.22
CA LEU A 173 13.15 -5.21 -10.62
C LEU A 173 12.98 -3.68 -10.74
N ALA A 174 12.19 -3.04 -9.89
CA ALA A 174 12.06 -1.59 -9.85
C ALA A 174 13.40 -0.92 -9.52
N GLN A 175 14.17 -1.46 -8.58
CA GLN A 175 15.50 -0.96 -8.26
C GLN A 175 16.45 -1.08 -9.47
N THR A 176 16.42 -2.20 -10.16
CA THR A 176 17.31 -2.47 -11.31
C THR A 176 16.98 -1.59 -12.51
N LEU A 177 15.70 -1.46 -12.87
CA LEU A 177 15.28 -0.77 -14.08
C LEU A 177 15.10 0.73 -13.88
N LEU A 178 14.53 1.14 -12.74
CA LEU A 178 14.19 2.53 -12.46
C LEU A 178 15.25 3.26 -11.61
N GLY A 179 16.18 2.52 -10.98
CA GLY A 179 17.07 3.07 -9.96
C GLY A 179 16.32 3.57 -8.73
N TRP A 180 15.11 3.06 -8.50
CA TRP A 180 14.21 3.49 -7.43
C TRP A 180 14.05 2.41 -6.37
N SER A 181 13.99 2.85 -5.12
CA SER A 181 13.60 2.01 -3.98
C SER A 181 12.88 2.86 -2.93
N ALA A 182 11.92 2.24 -2.23
CA ALA A 182 11.20 2.89 -1.14
C ALA A 182 12.16 3.25 0.01
N GLN A 183 12.10 4.48 0.50
CA GLN A 183 13.01 5.04 1.50
C GLN A 183 12.39 5.10 2.90
N HIS A 184 11.07 5.27 3.00
CA HIS A 184 10.38 5.48 4.25
C HIS A 184 9.98 4.15 4.91
N GLY A 185 10.28 4.02 6.20
CA GLY A 185 9.83 2.90 7.03
C GLY A 185 8.46 3.14 7.66
N VAL A 186 7.96 2.11 8.35
CA VAL A 186 6.63 2.13 9.00
C VAL A 186 6.49 3.27 10.01
N ASP A 187 7.55 3.59 10.75
CA ASP A 187 7.52 4.68 11.74
C ASP A 187 7.24 6.01 11.08
N ARG A 188 7.89 6.30 9.94
CA ARG A 188 7.67 7.52 9.18
C ARG A 188 6.27 7.56 8.57
N MET A 189 5.78 6.45 8.05
CA MET A 189 4.41 6.31 7.53
C MET A 189 3.39 6.68 8.60
N CYS A 190 3.56 6.16 9.82
CA CYS A 190 2.68 6.45 10.95
C CYS A 190 2.77 7.91 11.43
N GLN A 191 3.99 8.47 11.52
CA GLN A 191 4.20 9.86 11.94
C GLN A 191 3.54 10.85 10.99
N ASP A 192 3.70 10.66 9.67
CA ASP A 192 3.12 11.57 8.69
C ASP A 192 1.60 11.40 8.59
N ALA A 193 1.08 10.17 8.69
CA ALA A 193 -0.37 9.92 8.79
C ALA A 193 -0.98 10.57 10.05
N TRP A 194 -0.29 10.46 11.20
CA TRP A 194 -0.76 11.10 12.43
C TRP A 194 -0.74 12.62 12.33
N ARG A 195 0.32 13.22 11.76
CA ARG A 195 0.40 14.67 11.55
C ARG A 195 -0.78 15.20 10.72
N TRP A 196 -1.17 14.48 9.68
CA TRP A 196 -2.36 14.79 8.90
C TRP A 196 -3.63 14.67 9.73
N GLN A 197 -3.84 13.54 10.39
CA GLN A 197 -5.05 13.26 11.17
C GLN A 197 -5.23 14.22 12.35
N ASP A 198 -4.17 14.54 13.09
CA ASP A 198 -4.22 15.49 14.22
C ASP A 198 -4.49 16.92 13.71
N GLY A 199 -3.96 17.29 12.56
CA GLY A 199 -4.26 18.56 11.89
C GLY A 199 -5.73 18.69 11.48
N GLU A 200 -6.32 17.64 10.93
CA GLU A 200 -7.76 17.61 10.60
C GLU A 200 -8.65 17.61 11.85
N ALA A 201 -8.28 16.84 12.88
CA ALA A 201 -9.02 16.84 14.15
C ALA A 201 -9.08 18.23 14.79
N ARG A 202 -8.00 19.02 14.71
CA ARG A 202 -7.95 20.40 15.21
C ARG A 202 -8.81 21.39 14.42
N LYS A 203 -9.09 21.12 13.14
CA LYS A 203 -9.99 21.97 12.33
C LYS A 203 -11.47 21.75 12.66
N LEU A 204 -11.81 20.61 13.24
CA LEU A 204 -13.18 20.21 13.57
C LEU A 204 -13.58 20.54 15.03
N GLY A 205 -12.65 20.91 15.88
CA GLY A 205 -12.85 21.31 17.29
C GLY A 205 -12.68 22.79 17.50
#